data_12f97bfc808b6f360977bed0cc68249e
#
_entry.id   12f97bfc808b6f360977bed0cc68249e
#
_cell.length_a   1.000
_cell.length_b   1.000
_cell.length_c   1.000
_cell.angle_alpha   90.00
_cell.angle_beta   90.00
_cell.angle_gamma   90.00
#
_symmetry.space_group_name_H-M   'P 1'
#
loop_
_entity.id
_entity.type
_entity.pdbx_description
1 polymer ?
#
loop_
_entity_poly.entity_id
_entity_poly.type
_entity_poly.pdbx_seq_one_letter_code
_entity_poly.pdbx_strand_id
1 'polypeptide(L)'
;SIYINNRYTIEVTRKRIKNMYLRVKDTDGTLSVSAPYGMSDAEIRKFVESKSDWIERIMQEMLVARQLKEQEPVLAPFMERELRRELKMQLQRLIDKWEPVMGVKSAGFTIKKMKTRWGSCNVKSHHLNFNLLLAKVPSECAEYVVVHELTHLLEPSHNARFWSLMEYYLPESKKLRKQLAGFSAQDMI
;
A
#
# COMPACT_ATOMS: atom_id res chain seq x y z
N SER A 1 3.19 -22.68 -22.90
CA SER A 1 2.32 -23.86 -23.11
C SER A 1 1.19 -23.80 -22.09
N ILE A 2 -0.03 -23.99 -22.54
CA ILE A 2 -1.23 -24.02 -21.67
C ILE A 2 -1.61 -25.49 -21.51
N TYR A 3 -1.69 -25.94 -20.28
CA TYR A 3 -2.14 -27.29 -19.95
C TYR A 3 -3.49 -27.18 -19.24
N ILE A 4 -4.46 -27.92 -19.70
CA ILE A 4 -5.77 -28.03 -19.06
C ILE A 4 -5.77 -29.36 -18.30
N ASN A 5 -5.82 -29.29 -17.00
CA ASN A 5 -6.13 -30.43 -16.14
C ASN A 5 -7.64 -30.41 -15.85
N ASN A 6 -8.26 -31.54 -15.55
CA ASN A 6 -9.70 -31.63 -15.26
C ASN A 6 -10.21 -30.62 -14.20
N ARG A 7 -9.30 -29.95 -13.47
CA ARG A 7 -9.61 -29.01 -12.40
C ARG A 7 -9.09 -27.58 -12.65
N TYR A 8 -7.95 -27.40 -13.35
CA TYR A 8 -7.27 -26.10 -13.43
C TYR A 8 -6.68 -25.86 -14.82
N THR A 9 -6.66 -24.59 -15.21
CA THR A 9 -5.86 -24.13 -16.35
C THR A 9 -4.47 -23.76 -15.86
N ILE A 10 -3.43 -24.36 -16.48
CA ILE A 10 -2.03 -24.18 -16.08
C ILE A 10 -1.27 -23.51 -17.21
N GLU A 11 -0.72 -22.34 -16.97
CA GLU A 11 0.23 -21.68 -17.87
C GLU A 11 1.66 -21.97 -17.41
N VAL A 12 2.46 -22.61 -18.25
CA VAL A 12 3.85 -22.92 -17.93
C VAL A 12 4.79 -21.99 -18.67
N THR A 13 5.65 -21.29 -17.92
CA THR A 13 6.74 -20.48 -18.45
C THR A 13 8.07 -21.11 -18.05
N ARG A 14 8.89 -21.50 -19.05
CA ARG A 14 10.23 -22.04 -18.81
C ARG A 14 11.24 -20.91 -18.69
N LYS A 15 12.07 -20.95 -17.62
CA LYS A 15 13.02 -19.90 -17.27
C LYS A 15 14.36 -20.51 -16.84
N ARG A 16 15.42 -19.67 -16.82
CA ARG A 16 16.73 -20.03 -16.27
C ARG A 16 16.74 -19.92 -14.76
N ILE A 17 16.02 -20.80 -14.08
CA ILE A 17 15.85 -20.84 -12.62
C ILE A 17 16.13 -22.24 -12.10
N LYS A 18 16.43 -22.39 -10.80
CA LYS A 18 16.71 -23.70 -10.18
C LYS A 18 15.47 -24.39 -9.66
N ASN A 19 14.48 -23.66 -9.18
CA ASN A 19 13.28 -24.18 -8.52
C ASN A 19 12.02 -23.84 -9.32
N MET A 20 10.97 -24.64 -9.16
CA MET A 20 9.64 -24.32 -9.64
C MET A 20 8.92 -23.35 -8.72
N TYR A 21 8.15 -22.44 -9.32
CA TYR A 21 7.31 -21.48 -8.60
C TYR A 21 5.89 -21.58 -9.15
N LEU A 22 4.93 -21.69 -8.24
CA LEU A 22 3.50 -21.71 -8.53
C LEU A 22 2.86 -20.41 -8.04
N ARG A 23 1.99 -19.85 -8.87
CA ARG A 23 1.22 -18.65 -8.55
C ARG A 23 -0.19 -18.81 -9.10
N VAL A 24 -1.21 -18.40 -8.33
CA VAL A 24 -2.59 -18.27 -8.80
C VAL A 24 -2.77 -16.85 -9.30
N LYS A 25 -3.33 -16.65 -10.51
CA LYS A 25 -3.64 -15.34 -11.05
C LYS A 25 -4.96 -14.82 -10.47
N ASP A 26 -4.94 -13.59 -9.98
CA ASP A 26 -6.11 -12.96 -9.34
C ASP A 26 -7.27 -12.69 -10.33
N THR A 27 -6.97 -12.65 -11.62
CA THR A 27 -7.95 -12.26 -12.65
C THR A 27 -8.96 -13.37 -12.99
N ASP A 28 -8.49 -14.61 -13.09
CA ASP A 28 -9.26 -15.74 -13.65
C ASP A 28 -9.02 -17.09 -12.94
N GLY A 29 -8.19 -17.10 -11.86
CA GLY A 29 -7.83 -18.32 -11.17
C GLY A 29 -6.85 -19.22 -11.93
N THR A 30 -6.32 -18.78 -13.08
CA THR A 30 -5.33 -19.53 -13.85
C THR A 30 -4.06 -19.75 -13.04
N LEU A 31 -3.56 -21.00 -13.04
CA LEU A 31 -2.29 -21.34 -12.41
C LEU A 31 -1.12 -20.97 -13.31
N SER A 32 -0.21 -20.14 -12.83
CA SER A 32 1.04 -19.80 -13.52
C SER A 32 2.21 -20.52 -12.86
N VAL A 33 2.88 -21.40 -13.64
CA VAL A 33 4.05 -22.14 -13.17
C VAL A 33 5.29 -21.63 -13.90
N SER A 34 6.28 -21.17 -13.15
CA SER A 34 7.63 -20.92 -13.66
C SER A 34 8.49 -22.15 -13.38
N ALA A 35 9.05 -22.77 -14.41
CA ALA A 35 9.83 -23.99 -14.31
C ALA A 35 11.21 -23.86 -14.98
N PRO A 36 12.24 -24.60 -14.52
CA PRO A 36 13.52 -24.73 -15.21
C PRO A 36 13.37 -25.31 -16.63
N TYR A 37 14.26 -24.96 -17.54
CA TYR A 37 14.23 -25.48 -18.92
C TYR A 37 14.32 -27.02 -19.01
N GLY A 38 15.07 -27.66 -18.11
CA GLY A 38 15.29 -29.12 -18.10
C GLY A 38 14.16 -29.93 -17.45
N MET A 39 13.14 -29.31 -16.89
CA MET A 39 12.01 -30.02 -16.26
C MET A 39 11.05 -30.57 -17.28
N SER A 40 10.65 -31.83 -17.10
CA SER A 40 9.61 -32.46 -17.93
C SER A 40 8.21 -31.96 -17.57
N ASP A 41 7.28 -32.07 -18.49
CA ASP A 41 5.88 -31.72 -18.23
C ASP A 41 5.23 -32.63 -17.18
N ALA A 42 5.69 -33.88 -17.07
CA ALA A 42 5.26 -34.83 -16.02
C ALA A 42 5.69 -34.37 -14.63
N GLU A 43 6.91 -33.86 -14.48
CA GLU A 43 7.41 -33.33 -13.19
C GLU A 43 6.66 -32.05 -12.79
N ILE A 44 6.37 -31.18 -13.76
CA ILE A 44 5.59 -29.96 -13.52
C ILE A 44 4.17 -30.32 -13.08
N ARG A 45 3.55 -31.31 -13.69
CA ARG A 45 2.21 -31.78 -13.35
C ARG A 45 2.18 -32.37 -11.94
N LYS A 46 3.12 -33.24 -11.60
CA LYS A 46 3.27 -33.82 -10.27
C LYS A 46 3.50 -32.75 -9.20
N PHE A 47 4.27 -31.71 -9.52
CA PHE A 47 4.47 -30.58 -8.62
C PHE A 47 3.16 -29.82 -8.34
N VAL A 48 2.37 -29.51 -9.37
CA VAL A 48 1.08 -28.83 -9.22
C VAL A 48 0.11 -29.69 -8.41
N GLU A 49 0.04 -30.97 -8.69
CA GLU A 49 -0.79 -31.93 -7.95
C GLU A 49 -0.40 -32.01 -6.46
N SER A 50 0.89 -31.97 -6.15
CA SER A 50 1.37 -31.96 -4.76
C SER A 50 0.98 -30.70 -3.96
N LYS A 51 0.48 -29.65 -4.65
CA LYS A 51 0.04 -28.36 -4.08
C LYS A 51 -1.48 -28.18 -4.16
N SER A 52 -2.25 -29.23 -4.45
CA SER A 52 -3.70 -29.15 -4.64
C SER A 52 -4.42 -28.49 -3.46
N ASP A 53 -4.12 -28.89 -2.21
CA ASP A 53 -4.77 -28.33 -1.02
C ASP A 53 -4.45 -26.84 -0.84
N TRP A 54 -3.23 -26.43 -1.15
CA TRP A 54 -2.83 -25.02 -1.13
C TRP A 54 -3.55 -24.23 -2.21
N ILE A 55 -3.66 -24.78 -3.42
CA ILE A 55 -4.36 -24.17 -4.56
C ILE A 55 -5.86 -23.97 -4.22
N GLU A 56 -6.51 -25.03 -3.69
CA GLU A 56 -7.92 -24.98 -3.32
C GLU A 56 -8.18 -23.91 -2.25
N ARG A 57 -7.32 -23.82 -1.24
CA ARG A 57 -7.42 -22.79 -0.20
C ARG A 57 -7.30 -21.39 -0.78
N ILE A 58 -6.27 -21.12 -1.60
CA ILE A 58 -6.07 -19.79 -2.20
C ILE A 58 -7.23 -19.43 -3.12
N MET A 59 -7.74 -20.37 -3.92
CA MET A 59 -8.91 -20.14 -4.79
C MET A 59 -10.16 -19.83 -3.96
N GLN A 60 -10.37 -20.50 -2.84
CA GLN A 60 -11.49 -20.22 -1.94
C GLN A 60 -11.36 -18.84 -1.30
N GLU A 61 -10.16 -18.46 -0.83
CA GLU A 61 -9.89 -17.13 -0.29
C GLU A 61 -10.16 -16.03 -1.33
N MET A 62 -9.75 -16.24 -2.58
CA MET A 62 -10.00 -15.32 -3.69
C MET A 62 -11.50 -15.21 -4.02
N LEU A 63 -12.24 -16.33 -4.02
CA LEU A 63 -13.69 -16.35 -4.22
C LEU A 63 -14.43 -15.54 -3.15
N VAL A 64 -14.07 -15.77 -1.88
CA VAL A 64 -14.64 -15.02 -0.75
C VAL A 64 -14.29 -13.54 -0.85
N ALA A 65 -13.04 -13.19 -1.16
CA ALA A 65 -12.62 -11.81 -1.35
C ALA A 65 -13.35 -11.12 -2.53
N ARG A 66 -13.64 -11.88 -3.60
CA ARG A 66 -14.40 -11.38 -4.75
C ARG A 66 -15.88 -11.15 -4.39
N GLN A 67 -16.51 -12.10 -3.70
CA GLN A 67 -17.88 -11.96 -3.23
C GLN A 67 -18.04 -10.78 -2.25
N LEU A 68 -17.08 -10.57 -1.35
CA LEU A 68 -17.05 -9.41 -0.45
C LEU A 68 -16.93 -8.10 -1.23
N LYS A 69 -16.11 -8.05 -2.30
CA LYS A 69 -16.00 -6.87 -3.18
C LYS A 69 -17.27 -6.63 -3.99
N GLU A 70 -17.95 -7.68 -4.46
CA GLU A 70 -19.21 -7.57 -5.19
C GLU A 70 -20.38 -7.17 -4.28
N GLN A 71 -20.28 -7.45 -2.97
CA GLN A 71 -21.25 -7.04 -1.94
C GLN A 71 -20.91 -5.68 -1.32
N GLU A 72 -19.76 -5.04 -1.67
CA GLU A 72 -19.51 -3.67 -1.26
C GLU A 72 -20.60 -2.76 -1.86
N PRO A 73 -21.43 -2.13 -1.02
CA PRO A 73 -22.54 -1.34 -1.52
C PRO A 73 -22.02 -0.17 -2.36
N VAL A 74 -22.86 0.29 -3.30
CA VAL A 74 -22.64 1.50 -4.13
C VAL A 74 -22.28 2.74 -3.28
N LEU A 75 -22.46 2.65 -1.97
CA LEU A 75 -22.03 3.61 -0.96
C LEU A 75 -20.50 3.76 -0.83
N ALA A 76 -19.69 2.74 -1.16
CA ALA A 76 -18.24 2.82 -0.98
C ALA A 76 -17.57 3.95 -1.80
N PRO A 77 -17.89 4.17 -3.08
CA PRO A 77 -17.34 5.30 -3.85
C PRO A 77 -17.79 6.67 -3.33
N PHE A 78 -19.01 6.76 -2.84
CA PHE A 78 -19.54 7.99 -2.24
C PHE A 78 -18.84 8.29 -0.92
N MET A 79 -18.74 7.30 -0.03
CA MET A 79 -18.04 7.44 1.25
C MET A 79 -16.57 7.77 1.05
N GLU A 80 -15.87 7.14 0.10
CA GLU A 80 -14.49 7.50 -0.22
C GLU A 80 -14.37 8.94 -0.69
N ARG A 81 -15.31 9.43 -1.48
CA ARG A 81 -15.33 10.81 -1.97
C ARG A 81 -15.49 11.81 -0.84
N GLU A 82 -16.40 11.52 0.11
CA GLU A 82 -16.58 12.37 1.30
C GLU A 82 -15.36 12.35 2.21
N LEU A 83 -14.80 11.18 2.52
CA LEU A 83 -13.55 11.06 3.29
C LEU A 83 -12.40 11.84 2.63
N ARG A 84 -12.28 11.76 1.32
CA ARG A 84 -11.26 12.48 0.56
C ARG A 84 -11.47 13.99 0.62
N ARG A 85 -12.72 14.44 0.57
CA ARG A 85 -13.08 15.87 0.68
C ARG A 85 -12.74 16.41 2.05
N GLU A 86 -13.15 15.70 3.11
CA GLU A 86 -12.89 16.09 4.50
C GLU A 86 -11.39 16.11 4.81
N LEU A 87 -10.68 15.05 4.42
CA LEU A 87 -9.23 14.98 4.57
C LEU A 87 -8.52 16.11 3.81
N LYS A 88 -8.98 16.44 2.60
CA LYS A 88 -8.40 17.54 1.82
C LYS A 88 -8.52 18.88 2.56
N MET A 89 -9.68 19.16 3.16
CA MET A 89 -9.89 20.38 3.93
C MET A 89 -9.03 20.40 5.21
N GLN A 90 -8.90 19.25 5.88
CA GLN A 90 -8.05 19.10 7.07
C GLN A 90 -6.58 19.34 6.73
N LEU A 91 -6.06 18.64 5.70
CA LEU A 91 -4.67 18.78 5.26
C LEU A 91 -4.35 20.22 4.82
N GLN A 92 -5.25 20.88 4.09
CA GLN A 92 -5.07 22.25 3.69
C GLN A 92 -4.92 23.18 4.90
N ARG A 93 -5.80 23.06 5.89
CA ARG A 93 -5.71 23.85 7.15
C ARG A 93 -4.39 23.61 7.90
N LEU A 94 -3.94 22.35 7.92
CA LEU A 94 -2.67 22.00 8.58
C LEU A 94 -1.46 22.57 7.80
N ILE A 95 -1.47 22.49 6.50
CA ILE A 95 -0.41 23.06 5.64
C ILE A 95 -0.38 24.59 5.80
N ASP A 96 -1.54 25.25 5.72
CA ASP A 96 -1.65 26.72 5.91
C ASP A 96 -1.19 27.17 7.30
N LYS A 97 -1.37 26.34 8.33
CA LYS A 97 -0.86 26.56 9.67
C LYS A 97 0.66 26.44 9.74
N TRP A 98 1.21 25.36 9.18
CA TRP A 98 2.60 24.99 9.41
C TRP A 98 3.61 25.62 8.44
N GLU A 99 3.24 25.88 7.20
CA GLU A 99 4.14 26.51 6.23
C GLU A 99 4.76 27.82 6.72
N PRO A 100 3.98 28.81 7.26
CA PRO A 100 4.56 30.04 7.76
C PRO A 100 5.38 29.82 9.03
N VAL A 101 4.98 28.89 9.91
CA VAL A 101 5.73 28.57 11.15
C VAL A 101 7.09 27.97 10.85
N MET A 102 7.15 27.12 9.81
CA MET A 102 8.37 26.41 9.41
C MET A 102 9.20 27.20 8.38
N GLY A 103 8.66 28.29 7.83
CA GLY A 103 9.32 29.09 6.81
C GLY A 103 9.51 28.33 5.49
N VAL A 104 8.61 27.39 5.16
CA VAL A 104 8.64 26.59 3.94
C VAL A 104 7.40 26.83 3.08
N LYS A 105 7.47 26.44 1.80
CA LYS A 105 6.33 26.48 0.88
C LYS A 105 6.27 25.23 0.05
N SER A 106 5.18 24.49 0.14
CA SER A 106 4.88 23.37 -0.76
C SER A 106 4.29 23.86 -2.06
N ALA A 107 4.47 23.08 -3.13
CA ALA A 107 3.85 23.32 -4.44
C ALA A 107 2.42 22.75 -4.52
N GLY A 108 1.89 22.26 -3.41
CA GLY A 108 0.59 21.61 -3.30
C GLY A 108 0.69 20.15 -2.91
N PHE A 109 -0.46 19.48 -2.83
CA PHE A 109 -0.51 18.09 -2.41
C PHE A 109 -1.54 17.24 -3.16
N THR A 110 -1.37 15.92 -3.10
CA THR A 110 -2.29 14.92 -3.64
C THR A 110 -2.61 13.87 -2.59
N ILE A 111 -3.88 13.48 -2.48
CA ILE A 111 -4.31 12.35 -1.64
C ILE A 111 -4.33 11.09 -2.49
N LYS A 112 -3.64 10.03 -2.03
CA LYS A 112 -3.50 8.75 -2.73
C LYS A 112 -3.81 7.59 -1.79
N LYS A 113 -4.21 6.44 -2.33
CA LYS A 113 -4.18 5.17 -1.60
C LYS A 113 -2.75 4.65 -1.62
N MET A 114 -2.10 4.58 -0.46
CA MET A 114 -0.70 4.14 -0.31
C MET A 114 -0.64 2.90 0.57
N LYS A 115 0.14 1.88 0.18
CA LYS A 115 0.20 0.60 0.90
C LYS A 115 1.12 0.63 2.13
N THR A 116 2.22 1.40 2.07
CA THR A 116 3.32 1.31 3.06
C THR A 116 3.72 2.64 3.68
N ARG A 117 3.09 3.74 3.29
CA ARG A 117 3.47 5.09 3.73
C ARG A 117 2.24 5.92 4.08
N TRP A 118 2.39 6.81 5.03
CA TRP A 118 1.38 7.79 5.39
C TRP A 118 1.48 9.09 4.57
N GLY A 119 2.69 9.41 4.12
CA GLY A 119 2.97 10.54 3.26
C GLY A 119 4.25 10.37 2.46
N SER A 120 4.55 11.32 1.60
CA SER A 120 5.85 11.51 0.95
C SER A 120 6.02 12.93 0.44
N CYS A 121 7.23 13.45 0.49
CA CYS A 121 7.62 14.74 -0.06
C CYS A 121 8.55 14.55 -1.26
N ASN A 122 8.25 15.20 -2.38
CA ASN A 122 9.21 15.36 -3.46
C ASN A 122 9.99 16.66 -3.24
N VAL A 123 11.21 16.54 -2.74
CA VAL A 123 12.06 17.70 -2.38
C VAL A 123 12.47 18.57 -3.58
N LYS A 124 12.41 18.05 -4.82
CA LYS A 124 12.72 18.83 -6.02
C LYS A 124 11.54 19.67 -6.50
N SER A 125 10.34 19.06 -6.50
CA SER A 125 9.12 19.74 -6.93
C SER A 125 8.34 20.38 -5.78
N HIS A 126 8.74 20.15 -4.54
CA HIS A 126 8.03 20.56 -3.32
C HIS A 126 6.59 20.03 -3.22
N HIS A 127 6.25 18.99 -4.01
CA HIS A 127 4.93 18.39 -3.99
C HIS A 127 4.80 17.33 -2.91
N LEU A 128 3.69 17.38 -2.16
CA LEU A 128 3.40 16.45 -1.08
C LEU A 128 2.39 15.40 -1.53
N ASN A 129 2.50 14.18 -0.99
CA ASN A 129 1.47 13.17 -1.15
C ASN A 129 1.06 12.66 0.23
N PHE A 130 -0.23 12.44 0.42
CA PHE A 130 -0.80 11.93 1.68
C PHE A 130 -1.67 10.72 1.44
N ASN A 131 -1.61 9.78 2.37
CA ASN A 131 -2.44 8.58 2.31
C ASN A 131 -3.90 8.90 2.69
N LEU A 132 -4.85 8.41 1.90
CA LEU A 132 -6.29 8.55 2.19
C LEU A 132 -6.66 8.00 3.58
N LEU A 133 -5.94 6.99 4.07
CA LEU A 133 -6.15 6.40 5.40
C LEU A 133 -5.89 7.38 6.56
N LEU A 134 -5.26 8.54 6.32
CA LEU A 134 -5.17 9.61 7.32
C LEU A 134 -6.53 10.13 7.75
N ALA A 135 -7.57 9.96 6.93
CA ALA A 135 -8.95 10.28 7.33
C ALA A 135 -9.50 9.38 8.45
N LYS A 136 -8.86 8.25 8.72
CA LYS A 136 -9.30 7.25 9.72
C LYS A 136 -8.45 7.24 10.99
N VAL A 137 -7.40 8.06 11.07
CA VAL A 137 -6.56 8.18 12.27
C VAL A 137 -6.87 9.48 13.02
N PRO A 138 -6.48 9.60 14.30
CA PRO A 138 -6.62 10.85 15.05
C PRO A 138 -6.00 12.04 14.32
N SER A 139 -6.62 13.20 14.45
CA SER A 139 -6.19 14.46 13.78
C SER A 139 -4.73 14.82 14.06
N GLU A 140 -4.27 14.55 15.29
CA GLU A 140 -2.90 14.76 15.73
C GLU A 140 -1.89 13.90 14.96
N CYS A 141 -2.30 12.67 14.57
CA CYS A 141 -1.48 11.80 13.73
C CYS A 141 -1.39 12.34 12.30
N ALA A 142 -2.49 12.89 11.76
CA ALA A 142 -2.47 13.55 10.46
C ALA A 142 -1.59 14.82 10.49
N GLU A 143 -1.66 15.60 11.56
CA GLU A 143 -0.79 16.77 11.78
C GLU A 143 0.69 16.36 11.84
N TYR A 144 1.02 15.29 12.57
CA TYR A 144 2.38 14.74 12.60
C TYR A 144 2.90 14.41 11.18
N VAL A 145 2.08 13.78 10.34
CA VAL A 145 2.50 13.45 8.96
C VAL A 145 2.70 14.71 8.13
N VAL A 146 1.83 15.73 8.26
CA VAL A 146 2.00 17.01 7.56
C VAL A 146 3.31 17.68 7.97
N VAL A 147 3.61 17.80 9.27
CA VAL A 147 4.86 18.39 9.77
C VAL A 147 6.07 17.58 9.29
N HIS A 148 5.97 16.24 9.27
CA HIS A 148 7.01 15.34 8.79
C HIS A 148 7.35 15.62 7.30
N GLU A 149 6.31 15.69 6.46
CA GLU A 149 6.53 15.92 5.02
C GLU A 149 7.02 17.34 4.73
N LEU A 150 6.56 18.35 5.47
CA LEU A 150 7.08 19.71 5.38
C LEU A 150 8.53 19.81 5.87
N THR A 151 8.91 19.03 6.89
CA THR A 151 10.30 18.98 7.39
C THR A 151 11.27 18.50 6.31
N HIS A 152 10.83 17.65 5.39
CA HIS A 152 11.65 17.23 4.24
C HIS A 152 12.03 18.38 3.29
N LEU A 153 11.31 19.48 3.30
CA LEU A 153 11.70 20.69 2.56
C LEU A 153 12.88 21.43 3.20
N LEU A 154 13.13 21.20 4.51
CA LEU A 154 14.27 21.74 5.25
C LEU A 154 15.44 20.76 5.34
N GLU A 155 15.12 19.47 5.45
CA GLU A 155 16.10 18.39 5.59
C GLU A 155 15.59 17.12 4.85
N PRO A 156 16.14 16.80 3.69
CA PRO A 156 15.66 15.67 2.87
C PRO A 156 15.83 14.30 3.52
N SER A 157 16.80 14.13 4.42
CA SER A 157 17.17 12.85 5.01
C SER A 157 16.70 12.73 6.47
N HIS A 158 16.29 11.54 6.90
CA HIS A 158 15.90 11.25 8.30
C HIS A 158 17.12 11.16 9.24
N ASN A 159 18.01 12.14 9.20
CA ASN A 159 19.19 12.26 10.06
C ASN A 159 18.87 12.94 11.41
N ALA A 160 19.89 13.18 12.24
CA ALA A 160 19.73 13.82 13.52
C ALA A 160 19.12 15.24 13.42
N ARG A 161 19.46 16.00 12.37
CA ARG A 161 18.90 17.33 12.10
C ARG A 161 17.39 17.26 11.83
N PHE A 162 16.97 16.29 11.00
CA PHE A 162 15.54 16.07 10.72
C PHE A 162 14.75 15.84 12.01
N TRP A 163 15.22 14.92 12.86
CA TRP A 163 14.53 14.61 14.11
C TRP A 163 14.55 15.76 15.12
N SER A 164 15.63 16.56 15.16
CA SER A 164 15.68 17.77 15.95
C SER A 164 14.66 18.81 15.48
N LEU A 165 14.50 18.98 14.17
CA LEU A 165 13.46 19.86 13.61
C LEU A 165 12.06 19.36 13.94
N MET A 166 11.82 18.05 13.82
CA MET A 166 10.54 17.46 14.21
C MET A 166 10.19 17.71 15.68
N GLU A 167 11.13 17.54 16.58
CA GLU A 167 10.93 17.80 18.03
C GLU A 167 10.75 19.30 18.33
N TYR A 168 11.44 20.15 17.59
CA TYR A 168 11.33 21.61 17.73
C TYR A 168 9.94 22.12 17.33
N TYR A 169 9.45 21.71 16.14
CA TYR A 169 8.14 22.16 15.65
C TYR A 169 6.98 21.41 16.32
N LEU A 170 7.14 20.13 16.61
CA LEU A 170 6.12 19.27 17.20
C LEU A 170 6.72 18.46 18.37
N PRO A 171 6.76 19.00 19.60
CA PRO A 171 7.38 18.34 20.76
C PRO A 171 6.84 16.92 21.03
N GLU A 172 5.56 16.67 20.73
CA GLU A 172 4.90 15.38 20.87
C GLU A 172 5.22 14.39 19.73
N SER A 173 6.11 14.75 18.79
CA SER A 173 6.39 13.98 17.56
C SER A 173 6.75 12.52 17.81
N LYS A 174 7.54 12.22 18.84
CA LYS A 174 7.91 10.84 19.22
C LYS A 174 6.70 10.00 19.64
N LYS A 175 5.81 10.59 20.43
CA LYS A 175 4.57 9.94 20.90
C LYS A 175 3.62 9.69 19.73
N LEU A 176 3.40 10.69 18.88
CA LEU A 176 2.53 10.62 17.72
C LEU A 176 3.05 9.61 16.67
N ARG A 177 4.37 9.56 16.48
CA ARG A 177 5.01 8.54 15.64
C ARG A 177 4.72 7.12 16.14
N LYS A 178 4.84 6.90 17.45
CA LYS A 178 4.54 5.60 18.07
C LYS A 178 3.07 5.25 17.96
N GLN A 179 2.19 6.22 18.18
CA GLN A 179 0.75 6.05 18.02
C GLN A 179 0.39 5.70 16.57
N LEU A 180 0.94 6.42 15.59
CA LEU A 180 0.70 6.18 14.16
C LEU A 180 1.23 4.81 13.71
N ALA A 181 2.33 4.33 14.29
CA ALA A 181 2.85 2.99 14.02
C ALA A 181 1.93 1.85 14.49
N GLY A 182 1.03 2.12 15.44
CA GLY A 182 -0.03 1.21 15.86
C GLY A 182 -1.19 1.09 14.88
N PHE A 183 -1.29 2.02 13.92
CA PHE A 183 -2.26 1.94 12.82
C PHE A 183 -1.54 1.42 11.58
N SER A 184 -1.64 0.14 11.28
CA SER A 184 -1.09 -0.37 10.02
C SER A 184 -2.05 -0.03 8.88
N ALA A 185 -1.49 0.30 7.70
CA ALA A 185 -2.31 0.51 6.51
C ALA A 185 -3.03 -0.78 6.06
N GLN A 186 -2.62 -1.94 6.59
CA GLN A 186 -3.23 -3.24 6.34
C GLN A 186 -4.42 -3.53 7.25
N ASP A 187 -4.46 -2.94 8.45
CA ASP A 187 -5.54 -3.18 9.44
C ASP A 187 -6.78 -2.29 9.22
N MET A 188 -6.74 -1.41 8.21
CA MET A 188 -7.78 -0.40 7.97
C MET A 188 -8.47 -0.52 6.60
N ILE A 189 -8.20 -1.64 5.87
CA ILE A 189 -8.85 -1.93 4.58
C ILE A 189 -9.96 -2.96 4.79
#